data_0e9a85c63e8a379b86c2b3aeeb1ed9ad
#
_entry.id   0e9a85c63e8a379b86c2b3aeeb1ed9ad
#
_cell.length_a   1.000
_cell.length_b   1.000
_cell.length_c   1.000
_cell.angle_alpha   90.00
_cell.angle_beta   90.00
_cell.angle_gamma   90.00
#
_symmetry.space_group_name_H-M   'P 1'
#
loop_
_entity.id
_entity.type
_entity.pdbx_description
1 polymer ?
#
loop_
_entity_poly.entity_id
_entity_poly.type
_entity_poly.pdbx_seq_one_letter_code
_entity_poly.pdbx_strand_id
1 'polypeptide(L)' 'GNVVKYVSRAGSKAYDGQTMAQSEVTDLRKAIRYCEIRIEEIERTSL' A
#
# COMPACT_ATOMS: atom_id res chain seq x y z
N GLY A 1 1.92 -3.14 10.78
CA GLY A 1 1.16 -2.02 10.32
C GLY A 1 0.53 -2.23 8.97
N ASN A 2 -0.20 -1.24 8.48
CA ASN A 2 -0.95 -1.35 7.23
C ASN A 2 -0.05 -1.56 6.01
N VAL A 3 1.13 -0.96 6.00
CA VAL A 3 2.07 -1.11 4.88
C VAL A 3 2.49 -2.57 4.72
N VAL A 4 2.87 -3.21 5.83
CA VAL A 4 3.26 -4.63 5.80
C VAL A 4 2.10 -5.50 5.31
N LYS A 5 0.89 -5.19 5.75
CA LYS A 5 -0.30 -5.93 5.33
C LYS A 5 -0.49 -5.89 3.81
N TYR A 6 -0.39 -4.72 3.19
CA TYR A 6 -0.60 -4.59 1.75
C TYR A 6 0.55 -5.19 0.94
N VAL A 7 1.78 -5.02 1.38
CA VAL A 7 2.94 -5.60 0.70
C VAL A 7 2.88 -7.13 0.76
N SER A 8 2.52 -7.68 1.92
CA SER A 8 2.42 -9.14 2.07
C SER A 8 1.31 -9.75 1.23
N ARG A 9 0.25 -9.00 0.94
CA ARG A 9 -0.86 -9.47 0.14
C ARG A 9 -0.65 -9.29 -1.36
N ALA A 10 0.31 -8.48 -1.76
CA ALA A 10 0.52 -8.17 -3.17
C ALA A 10 0.77 -9.46 -3.96
N GLY A 11 0.00 -9.66 -5.02
CA GLY A 11 0.12 -10.83 -5.88
C GLY A 11 -0.49 -12.12 -5.34
N SER A 12 -1.04 -12.12 -4.13
CA SER A 12 -1.59 -13.35 -3.54
C SER A 12 -3.08 -13.55 -3.82
N LYS A 13 -3.80 -12.48 -4.14
CA LYS A 13 -5.24 -12.54 -4.37
C LYS A 13 -5.69 -11.43 -5.31
N ALA A 14 -6.50 -11.79 -6.30
CA ALA A 14 -7.05 -10.81 -7.23
C ALA A 14 -8.31 -10.18 -6.66
N TYR A 15 -8.50 -8.88 -6.92
CA TYR A 15 -9.77 -8.20 -6.66
C TYR A 15 -10.74 -8.49 -7.80
N ASP A 16 -12.04 -8.34 -7.51
CA ASP A 16 -13.08 -8.53 -8.52
C ASP A 16 -12.85 -7.58 -9.71
N GLY A 17 -12.93 -8.15 -10.91
CA GLY A 17 -12.77 -7.37 -12.13
C GLY A 17 -11.33 -6.99 -12.47
N GLN A 18 -10.35 -7.51 -11.70
CA GLN A 18 -8.94 -7.24 -11.94
C GLN A 18 -8.15 -8.52 -12.13
N THR A 19 -7.07 -8.42 -12.92
CA THR A 19 -6.09 -9.50 -13.00
C THR A 19 -5.26 -9.54 -11.73
N MET A 20 -4.50 -10.62 -11.54
CA MET A 20 -3.55 -10.71 -10.41
C MET A 20 -2.55 -9.56 -10.44
N ALA A 21 -2.02 -9.24 -11.63
CA ALA A 21 -1.07 -8.14 -11.78
C ALA A 21 -1.69 -6.80 -11.42
N GLN A 22 -2.92 -6.54 -11.87
CA GLN A 22 -3.62 -5.31 -11.53
C GLN A 22 -3.87 -5.19 -10.03
N SER A 23 -4.24 -6.29 -9.40
CA SER A 23 -4.50 -6.32 -7.96
C SER A 23 -3.21 -6.09 -7.16
N GLU A 24 -2.11 -6.65 -7.63
CA GLU A 24 -0.81 -6.43 -7.01
C GLU A 24 -0.43 -4.95 -7.07
N VAL A 25 -0.61 -4.32 -8.22
CA VAL A 25 -0.35 -2.88 -8.38
C VAL A 25 -1.23 -2.07 -7.44
N THR A 26 -2.51 -2.44 -7.32
CA THR A 26 -3.43 -1.77 -6.40
C THR A 26 -2.92 -1.83 -4.97
N ASP A 27 -2.50 -3.02 -4.51
CA ASP A 27 -2.00 -3.19 -3.15
C ASP A 27 -0.71 -2.39 -2.93
N LEU A 28 0.18 -2.39 -3.91
CA LEU A 28 1.43 -1.63 -3.80
C LEU A 28 1.19 -0.12 -3.76
N ARG A 29 0.21 0.37 -4.54
CA ARG A 29 -0.16 1.79 -4.50
C ARG A 29 -0.71 2.18 -3.14
N LYS A 30 -1.48 1.30 -2.49
CA LYS A 30 -1.97 1.54 -1.13
C LYS A 30 -0.81 1.62 -0.14
N ALA A 31 0.17 0.74 -0.27
CA ALA A 31 1.37 0.76 0.57
C ALA A 31 2.14 2.07 0.40
N ILE A 32 2.30 2.53 -0.84
CA ILE A 32 2.97 3.80 -1.13
C ILE A 32 2.22 4.95 -0.43
N ARG A 33 0.89 4.95 -0.53
CA ARG A 33 0.09 6.02 0.08
C ARG A 33 0.23 6.04 1.60
N TYR A 34 0.24 4.88 2.24
CA TYR A 34 0.47 4.81 3.69
C TYR A 34 1.86 5.33 4.07
N CYS A 35 2.86 5.02 3.27
CA CYS A 35 4.20 5.55 3.50
C CYS A 35 4.22 7.08 3.39
N GLU A 36 3.56 7.63 2.39
CA GLU A 36 3.48 9.08 2.20
C GLU A 36 2.79 9.75 3.39
N ILE A 37 1.68 9.18 3.86
CA ILE A 37 0.96 9.71 5.01
C ILE A 37 1.86 9.72 6.25
N ARG A 38 2.61 8.64 6.47
CA ARG A 38 3.50 8.54 7.61
C ARG A 38 4.64 9.55 7.54
N ILE A 39 5.21 9.73 6.37
CA ILE A 39 6.26 10.73 6.15
C ILE A 39 5.72 12.12 6.48
N GLU A 40 4.52 12.44 5.98
CA GLU A 40 3.90 13.75 6.24
C GLU A 40 3.69 13.97 7.73
N GLU A 41 3.26 12.95 8.46
CA GLU A 41 3.08 13.03 9.91
C GLU A 41 4.40 13.36 10.62
N ILE A 42 5.46 12.65 10.27
CA ILE A 42 6.77 12.86 10.87
C ILE A 42 7.29 14.26 10.57
N GLU A 43 7.16 14.70 9.32
CA GLU A 43 7.61 16.03 8.91
C GLU A 43 6.85 17.13 9.64
N ARG A 44 5.55 16.92 9.86
CA ARG A 44 4.71 17.91 10.52
C ARG A 44 4.97 17.99 12.02
N THR A 45 5.29 16.86 12.65
CA THR A 45 5.39 16.78 14.11
C THR A 45 6.79 16.73 14.66
N SER A 46 7.77 16.28 13.88
CA SER A 46 9.12 16.02 14.37
C SER A 46 10.23 16.73 13.59
N LEU A 47 9.91 17.27 12.43
CA LEU A 47 10.90 18.03 11.64
C LEU A 47 10.52 19.52 11.52
#